data_523d81ab228511d8aa2a2b53aa448ab8
#
_entry.id   523d81ab228511d8aa2a2b53aa448ab8
#
_cell.length_a   1.000
_cell.length_b   1.000
_cell.length_c   1.000
_cell.angle_alpha   90.00
_cell.angle_beta   90.00
_cell.angle_gamma   90.00
#
_symmetry.space_group_name_H-M   'P 1'
#
loop_
_entity.id
_entity.type
_entity.pdbx_description
1 polymer ?
#
loop_
_entity_poly.entity_id
_entity_poly.type
_entity_poly.pdbx_seq_one_letter_code
_entity_poly.pdbx_strand_id
1 'polypeptide(L)'
;MRANELERHIARIVRRRAPALLALPGCGVLSAAKLLGETAGASRFRSKAAFARWNGTAPIPVWSGNSDRHRLNRGGNRQVNAALHRIAVVQVRDGGRGQAYVAVRLAAGNGKTEAVRLLRRRISDEVFRRLLADEAASRPESNEQRLAA
;
A
#
# COMPACT_ATOMS: atom_id res chain seq x y z
N MET A 1 17.16 -17.68 -17.11
CA MET A 1 16.22 -17.93 -15.99
C MET A 1 14.80 -17.81 -16.51
N ARG A 2 13.99 -18.84 -16.32
CA ARG A 2 12.59 -18.79 -16.77
C ARG A 2 11.77 -17.92 -15.84
N ALA A 3 10.69 -17.27 -16.35
CA ALA A 3 9.83 -16.39 -15.56
C ALA A 3 9.34 -17.02 -14.25
N ASN A 4 8.96 -18.28 -14.30
CA ASN A 4 8.49 -19.04 -13.12
C ASN A 4 9.58 -19.27 -12.06
N GLU A 5 10.85 -19.34 -12.46
CA GLU A 5 11.97 -19.48 -11.51
C GLU A 5 12.25 -18.17 -10.81
N LEU A 6 12.22 -17.08 -11.57
CA LEU A 6 12.36 -15.74 -11.00
C LEU A 6 11.23 -15.43 -10.02
N GLU A 7 10.00 -15.74 -10.38
CA GLU A 7 8.84 -15.52 -9.49
C GLU A 7 8.97 -16.33 -8.20
N ARG A 8 9.39 -17.60 -8.27
CA ARG A 8 9.66 -18.42 -7.08
C ARG A 8 10.77 -17.84 -6.21
N HIS A 9 11.80 -17.28 -6.83
CA HIS A 9 12.89 -16.64 -6.10
C HIS A 9 12.42 -15.36 -5.38
N ILE A 10 11.67 -14.51 -6.08
CA ILE A 10 11.05 -13.32 -5.51
C ILE A 10 10.11 -13.72 -4.36
N ALA A 11 9.26 -14.73 -4.55
CA ALA A 11 8.35 -15.21 -3.53
C ALA A 11 9.05 -15.61 -2.23
N ARG A 12 10.18 -16.29 -2.34
CA ARG A 12 11.00 -16.71 -1.19
C ARG A 12 11.51 -15.49 -0.40
N ILE A 13 12.01 -14.47 -1.10
CA ILE A 13 12.49 -13.24 -0.47
C ILE A 13 11.33 -12.50 0.21
N VAL A 14 10.24 -12.31 -0.50
CA VAL A 14 9.08 -11.54 -0.01
C VAL A 14 8.44 -12.22 1.20
N ARG A 15 8.26 -13.54 1.19
CA ARG A 15 7.72 -14.28 2.33
C ARG A 15 8.54 -14.11 3.60
N ARG A 16 9.84 -13.98 3.45
CA ARG A 16 10.75 -13.75 4.59
C ARG A 16 10.78 -12.29 5.04
N ARG A 17 10.74 -11.36 4.08
CA ARG A 17 10.92 -9.92 4.34
C ARG A 17 9.63 -9.15 4.61
N ALA A 18 8.53 -9.60 4.07
CA ALA A 18 7.27 -8.86 4.08
C ALA A 18 6.04 -9.77 4.32
N PRO A 19 6.06 -10.60 5.39
CA PRO A 19 4.93 -11.49 5.65
C PRO A 19 3.65 -10.73 6.02
N ALA A 20 3.73 -9.62 6.76
CA ALA A 20 2.57 -8.82 7.11
C ALA A 20 1.95 -8.15 5.87
N LEU A 21 2.80 -7.70 4.93
CA LEU A 21 2.34 -7.14 3.67
C LEU A 21 1.63 -8.18 2.80
N LEU A 22 2.18 -9.40 2.72
CA LEU A 22 1.55 -10.51 1.99
C LEU A 22 0.19 -10.93 2.56
N ALA A 23 -0.03 -10.71 3.85
CA ALA A 23 -1.31 -10.99 4.50
C ALA A 23 -2.42 -9.98 4.13
N LEU A 24 -2.08 -8.87 3.48
CA LEU A 24 -3.07 -7.91 2.98
C LEU A 24 -3.88 -8.54 1.84
N PRO A 25 -5.22 -8.59 1.96
CA PRO A 25 -6.06 -9.11 0.88
C PRO A 25 -5.81 -8.37 -0.44
N GLY A 26 -5.63 -9.10 -1.51
CA GLY A 26 -5.34 -8.56 -2.83
C GLY A 26 -3.86 -8.26 -3.10
N CYS A 27 -2.99 -8.41 -2.11
CA CYS A 27 -1.54 -8.20 -2.26
C CYS A 27 -0.85 -9.55 -2.57
N GLY A 28 -0.60 -9.80 -3.84
CA GLY A 28 0.20 -10.95 -4.27
C GLY A 28 1.71 -10.71 -4.14
N VAL A 29 2.48 -11.75 -4.42
CA VAL A 29 3.96 -11.73 -4.32
C VAL A 29 4.58 -10.59 -5.14
N LEU A 30 4.15 -10.40 -6.38
CA LEU A 30 4.72 -9.38 -7.27
C LEU A 30 4.37 -7.96 -6.81
N SER A 31 3.15 -7.74 -6.35
CA SER A 31 2.74 -6.44 -5.76
C SER A 31 3.52 -6.16 -4.47
N ALA A 32 3.67 -7.14 -3.61
CA ALA A 32 4.47 -7.00 -2.38
C ALA A 32 5.94 -6.73 -2.69
N ALA A 33 6.53 -7.41 -3.66
CA ALA A 33 7.90 -7.18 -4.10
C ALA A 33 8.09 -5.75 -4.62
N LYS A 34 7.15 -5.26 -5.42
CA LYS A 34 7.16 -3.90 -5.94
C LYS A 34 7.08 -2.87 -4.82
N LEU A 35 6.14 -3.05 -3.90
CA LEU A 35 5.96 -2.16 -2.75
C LEU A 35 7.20 -2.14 -1.86
N LEU A 36 7.73 -3.31 -1.53
CA LEU A 36 8.94 -3.43 -0.69
C LEU A 36 10.16 -2.78 -1.34
N GLY A 37 10.41 -3.10 -2.61
CA GLY A 37 11.57 -2.61 -3.35
C GLY A 37 11.54 -1.10 -3.59
N GLU A 38 10.42 -0.57 -4.05
CA GLU A 38 10.26 0.86 -4.35
C GLU A 38 10.25 1.71 -3.07
N THR A 39 9.67 1.22 -1.98
CA THR A 39 9.63 1.95 -0.71
C THR A 39 11.00 2.08 -0.07
N ALA A 40 11.85 1.06 -0.18
CA ALA A 40 13.21 1.05 0.32
C ALA A 40 13.34 1.50 1.79
N GLY A 41 12.46 1.00 2.64
CA GLY A 41 12.38 1.36 4.06
C GLY A 41 11.23 2.31 4.38
N ALA A 42 10.18 1.78 4.99
CA ALA A 42 9.00 2.55 5.35
C ALA A 42 9.28 3.59 6.46
N SER A 43 10.23 3.29 7.35
CA SER A 43 10.60 4.19 8.46
C SER A 43 11.21 5.52 8.01
N ARG A 44 11.63 5.65 6.76
CA ARG A 44 12.10 6.94 6.20
C ARG A 44 10.97 7.96 6.02
N PHE A 45 9.71 7.52 6.02
CA PHE A 45 8.56 8.41 5.99
C PHE A 45 8.09 8.73 7.40
N ARG A 46 7.88 9.99 7.69
CA ARG A 46 7.46 10.46 9.03
C ARG A 46 6.01 10.09 9.38
N SER A 47 5.17 9.80 8.38
CA SER A 47 3.75 9.50 8.58
C SER A 47 3.14 8.77 7.39
N LYS A 48 1.97 8.15 7.61
CA LYS A 48 1.15 7.58 6.53
C LYS A 48 0.74 8.63 5.49
N ALA A 49 0.53 9.86 5.91
CA ALA A 49 0.20 10.96 5.00
C ALA A 49 1.40 11.31 4.10
N ALA A 50 2.61 11.32 4.63
CA ALA A 50 3.82 11.53 3.84
C ALA A 50 4.03 10.40 2.82
N PHE A 51 3.80 9.15 3.22
CA PHE A 51 3.85 7.99 2.34
C PHE A 51 2.81 8.09 1.21
N ALA A 52 1.58 8.51 1.52
CA ALA A 52 0.52 8.68 0.54
C ALA A 52 0.81 9.82 -0.46
N ARG A 53 1.43 10.89 -0.02
CA ARG A 53 1.89 11.96 -0.94
C ARG A 53 2.97 11.46 -1.89
N TRP A 54 3.93 10.73 -1.36
CA TRP A 54 5.02 10.15 -2.15
C TRP A 54 4.52 9.15 -3.20
N ASN A 55 3.52 8.35 -2.88
CA ASN A 55 2.98 7.35 -3.82
C ASN A 55 1.81 7.86 -4.68
N GLY A 56 1.40 9.09 -4.50
CA GLY A 56 0.37 9.74 -5.31
C GLY A 56 -1.07 9.38 -4.96
N THR A 57 -1.32 8.72 -3.83
CA THR A 57 -2.69 8.40 -3.37
C THR A 57 -3.32 9.51 -2.52
N ALA A 58 -2.52 10.42 -1.97
CA ALA A 58 -3.07 11.59 -1.29
C ALA A 58 -3.69 12.55 -2.31
N PRO A 59 -4.94 12.97 -2.13
CA PRO A 59 -5.55 13.94 -3.00
C PRO A 59 -4.88 15.30 -2.86
N ILE A 60 -4.77 16.05 -3.96
CA ILE A 60 -4.26 17.42 -3.94
C ILE A 60 -5.46 18.35 -3.71
N PRO A 61 -5.47 19.16 -2.64
CA PRO A 61 -6.53 20.14 -2.45
C PRO A 61 -6.49 21.22 -3.56
N VAL A 62 -7.65 21.53 -4.10
CA VAL A 62 -7.82 22.61 -5.07
C VAL A 62 -8.75 23.66 -4.43
N TRP A 63 -8.18 24.80 -4.12
CA TRP A 63 -8.92 25.90 -3.53
C TRP A 63 -9.55 26.75 -4.64
N SER A 64 -10.89 26.80 -4.68
CA SER A 64 -11.62 27.77 -5.49
C SER A 64 -12.85 28.24 -4.74
N GLY A 65 -12.79 29.42 -4.13
CA GLY A 65 -13.92 30.00 -3.37
C GLY A 65 -14.32 29.11 -2.19
N ASN A 66 -15.64 28.82 -2.06
CA ASN A 66 -16.21 28.07 -0.92
C ASN A 66 -16.26 26.54 -1.12
N SER A 67 -15.61 25.97 -2.15
CA SER A 67 -15.67 24.52 -2.39
C SER A 67 -14.32 23.85 -2.19
N ASP A 68 -14.27 22.91 -1.27
CA ASP A 68 -13.13 22.00 -1.08
C ASP A 68 -13.16 20.89 -2.13
N ARG A 69 -12.44 21.11 -3.23
CA ARG A 69 -12.25 20.08 -4.24
C ARG A 69 -10.85 19.46 -4.16
N HIS A 70 -10.77 18.18 -4.46
CA HIS A 70 -9.51 17.45 -4.53
C HIS A 70 -9.30 16.92 -5.94
N ARG A 71 -8.08 17.05 -6.44
CA ARG A 71 -7.69 16.49 -7.74
C ARG A 71 -6.76 15.30 -7.54
N LEU A 72 -6.68 14.43 -8.58
CA LEU A 72 -5.73 13.34 -8.63
C LEU A 72 -4.28 13.88 -8.60
N ASN A 73 -3.45 13.31 -7.71
CA ASN A 73 -2.01 13.55 -7.73
C ASN A 73 -1.37 12.69 -8.82
N ARG A 74 -0.86 13.31 -9.87
CA ARG A 74 -0.15 12.64 -10.97
C ARG A 74 1.37 12.58 -10.76
N GLY A 75 1.89 13.21 -9.71
CA GLY A 75 3.32 13.39 -9.47
C GLY A 75 3.97 12.36 -8.55
N GLY A 76 3.25 11.35 -8.06
CA GLY A 76 3.80 10.36 -7.12
C GLY A 76 4.59 9.23 -7.78
N ASN A 77 5.14 8.34 -6.97
CA ASN A 77 5.77 7.12 -7.44
C ASN A 77 4.75 6.23 -8.18
N ARG A 78 4.90 6.13 -9.49
CA ARG A 78 3.94 5.45 -10.36
C ARG A 78 3.93 3.93 -10.15
N GLN A 79 5.05 3.35 -9.80
CA GLN A 79 5.17 1.90 -9.58
C GLN A 79 4.39 1.48 -8.33
N VAL A 80 4.55 2.22 -7.24
CA VAL A 80 3.80 1.99 -6.01
C VAL A 80 2.31 2.31 -6.22
N ASN A 81 1.99 3.41 -6.88
CA ASN A 81 0.60 3.76 -7.19
C ASN A 81 -0.10 2.66 -8.00
N ALA A 82 0.56 2.11 -9.02
CA ALA A 82 0.03 1.02 -9.83
C ALA A 82 -0.17 -0.26 -9.00
N ALA A 83 0.75 -0.59 -8.09
CA ALA A 83 0.61 -1.74 -7.20
C ALA A 83 -0.59 -1.56 -6.26
N LEU A 84 -0.75 -0.38 -5.67
CA LEU A 84 -1.90 -0.06 -4.81
C LEU A 84 -3.22 -0.12 -5.56
N HIS A 85 -3.24 0.36 -6.80
CA HIS A 85 -4.42 0.26 -7.67
C HIS A 85 -4.79 -1.20 -7.96
N ARG A 86 -3.80 -2.02 -8.26
CA ARG A 86 -4.01 -3.45 -8.52
C ARG A 86 -4.59 -4.18 -7.31
N ILE A 87 -4.10 -3.88 -6.11
CA ILE A 87 -4.64 -4.39 -4.85
C ILE A 87 -6.11 -3.94 -4.68
N ALA A 88 -6.40 -2.67 -4.93
CA ALA A 88 -7.77 -2.14 -4.85
C ALA A 88 -8.73 -2.85 -5.81
N VAL A 89 -8.33 -3.03 -7.06
CA VAL A 89 -9.12 -3.74 -8.07
C VAL A 89 -9.42 -5.18 -7.65
N VAL A 90 -8.43 -5.89 -7.14
CA VAL A 90 -8.59 -7.27 -6.65
C VAL A 90 -9.55 -7.32 -5.46
N GLN A 91 -9.42 -6.41 -4.50
CA GLN A 91 -10.32 -6.34 -3.34
C GLN A 91 -11.77 -6.06 -3.74
N VAL A 92 -11.98 -5.20 -4.73
CA VAL A 92 -13.34 -4.92 -5.25
C VAL A 92 -13.93 -6.14 -5.96
N ARG A 93 -13.12 -6.83 -6.75
CA ARG A 93 -13.53 -8.01 -7.51
C ARG A 93 -13.82 -9.22 -6.62
N ASP A 94 -12.94 -9.49 -5.67
CA ASP A 94 -12.96 -10.74 -4.91
C ASP A 94 -13.83 -10.66 -3.64
N GLY A 95 -14.42 -9.49 -3.36
CA GLY A 95 -15.29 -9.29 -2.20
C GLY A 95 -14.55 -8.86 -0.93
N GLY A 96 -15.26 -8.87 0.20
CA GLY A 96 -14.71 -8.49 1.50
C GLY A 96 -14.74 -6.98 1.76
N ARG A 97 -13.78 -6.50 2.55
CA ARG A 97 -13.76 -5.11 3.05
C ARG A 97 -13.68 -4.06 1.95
N GLY A 98 -12.88 -4.30 0.93
CA GLY A 98 -12.71 -3.37 -0.18
C GLY A 98 -13.98 -3.19 -0.99
N GLN A 99 -14.65 -4.29 -1.30
CA GLN A 99 -15.95 -4.27 -1.99
C GLN A 99 -17.02 -3.56 -1.15
N ALA A 100 -17.12 -3.88 0.14
CA ALA A 100 -18.06 -3.25 1.06
C ALA A 100 -17.81 -1.74 1.17
N TYR A 101 -16.56 -1.32 1.26
CA TYR A 101 -16.19 0.09 1.29
C TYR A 101 -16.63 0.83 0.03
N VAL A 102 -16.37 0.28 -1.14
CA VAL A 102 -16.77 0.88 -2.42
C VAL A 102 -18.30 0.96 -2.52
N ALA A 103 -19.02 -0.08 -2.10
CA ALA A 103 -20.48 -0.07 -2.07
C ALA A 103 -21.05 1.07 -1.22
N VAL A 104 -20.48 1.31 -0.04
CA VAL A 104 -20.86 2.43 0.83
C VAL A 104 -20.61 3.78 0.16
N ARG A 105 -19.49 3.93 -0.53
CA ARG A 105 -19.15 5.17 -1.26
C ARG A 105 -20.06 5.41 -2.45
N LEU A 106 -20.41 4.39 -3.19
CA LEU A 106 -21.38 4.49 -4.29
C LEU A 106 -22.76 4.90 -3.77
N ALA A 107 -23.22 4.31 -2.66
CA ALA A 107 -24.48 4.67 -2.01
C ALA A 107 -24.49 6.11 -1.50
N ALA A 108 -23.33 6.66 -1.11
CA ALA A 108 -23.18 8.04 -0.68
C ALA A 108 -23.10 9.05 -1.84
N GLY A 109 -23.18 8.60 -3.11
CA GLY A 109 -23.20 9.45 -4.30
C GLY A 109 -21.84 9.63 -5.00
N ASN A 110 -20.77 8.97 -4.53
CA ASN A 110 -19.49 9.00 -5.23
C ASN A 110 -19.56 8.23 -6.57
N GLY A 111 -18.83 8.69 -7.57
CA GLY A 111 -18.62 7.90 -8.79
C GLY A 111 -17.72 6.69 -8.53
N LYS A 112 -17.79 5.68 -9.39
CA LYS A 112 -17.02 4.45 -9.27
C LYS A 112 -15.50 4.73 -9.22
N THR A 113 -15.00 5.57 -10.11
CA THR A 113 -13.59 5.96 -10.16
C THR A 113 -13.14 6.64 -8.87
N GLU A 114 -13.96 7.53 -8.34
CA GLU A 114 -13.67 8.22 -7.08
C GLU A 114 -13.69 7.26 -5.90
N ALA A 115 -14.67 6.35 -5.83
CA ALA A 115 -14.75 5.35 -4.78
C ALA A 115 -13.50 4.45 -4.74
N VAL A 116 -12.99 4.04 -5.91
CA VAL A 116 -11.74 3.26 -6.01
C VAL A 116 -10.52 4.09 -5.62
N ARG A 117 -10.47 5.38 -5.93
CA ARG A 117 -9.40 6.27 -5.46
C ARG A 117 -9.37 6.38 -3.94
N LEU A 118 -10.53 6.52 -3.32
CA LEU A 118 -10.65 6.57 -1.87
C LEU A 118 -10.23 5.25 -1.22
N LEU A 119 -10.62 4.12 -1.80
CA LEU A 119 -10.15 2.80 -1.35
C LEU A 119 -8.62 2.68 -1.46
N ARG A 120 -8.04 3.10 -2.57
CA ARG A 120 -6.59 3.07 -2.79
C ARG A 120 -5.84 3.90 -1.75
N ARG A 121 -6.39 5.05 -1.34
CA ARG A 121 -5.82 5.85 -0.25
C ARG A 121 -5.81 5.08 1.08
N ARG A 122 -6.89 4.38 1.41
CA ARG A 122 -6.96 3.53 2.61
C ARG A 122 -5.99 2.36 2.56
N ILE A 123 -5.86 1.73 1.39
CA ILE A 123 -4.89 0.65 1.17
C ILE A 123 -3.46 1.18 1.36
N SER A 124 -3.17 2.38 0.92
CA SER A 124 -1.87 3.03 1.16
C SER A 124 -1.54 3.12 2.65
N ASP A 125 -2.49 3.52 3.48
CA ASP A 125 -2.30 3.59 4.93
C ASP A 125 -2.04 2.21 5.55
N GLU A 126 -2.76 1.21 5.09
CA GLU A 126 -2.59 -0.15 5.58
C GLU A 126 -1.27 -0.77 5.12
N VAL A 127 -0.88 -0.54 3.88
CA VAL A 127 0.43 -0.95 3.34
C VAL A 127 1.56 -0.33 4.15
N PHE A 128 1.48 0.95 4.44
CA PHE A 128 2.48 1.64 5.26
C PHE A 128 2.62 1.01 6.63
N ARG A 129 1.51 0.77 7.31
CA ARG A 129 1.49 0.13 8.63
C ARG A 129 2.11 -1.28 8.59
N ARG A 130 1.79 -2.07 7.57
CA ARG A 130 2.32 -3.44 7.40
C ARG A 130 3.80 -3.45 7.06
N LEU A 131 4.25 -2.53 6.20
CA LEU A 131 5.68 -2.36 5.91
C LEU A 131 6.48 -1.97 7.15
N LEU A 132 5.96 -1.10 8.00
CA LEU A 132 6.61 -0.76 9.28
C LEU A 132 6.69 -1.97 10.21
N ALA A 133 5.63 -2.78 10.27
CA ALA A 133 5.62 -4.01 11.09
C ALA A 133 6.67 -5.01 10.59
N ASP A 134 6.75 -5.24 9.28
CA ASP A 134 7.73 -6.14 8.67
C ASP A 134 9.18 -5.63 8.88
N GLU A 135 9.38 -4.34 8.78
CA GLU A 135 10.68 -3.71 9.02
C GLU A 135 11.13 -3.86 10.47
N ALA A 136 10.22 -3.65 11.42
CA ALA A 136 10.49 -3.83 12.84
C ALA A 136 10.82 -5.29 13.18
N ALA A 137 10.09 -6.24 12.60
CA ALA A 137 10.33 -7.67 12.79
C ALA A 137 11.66 -8.16 12.17
N SER A 138 12.17 -7.45 11.17
CA SER A 138 13.43 -7.79 10.48
C SER A 138 14.67 -7.18 11.15
N ARG A 139 14.49 -6.28 12.13
CA ARG A 139 15.64 -5.73 12.89
C ARG A 139 16.24 -6.82 13.76
N PRO A 140 17.57 -7.02 13.72
CA PRO A 140 18.23 -7.87 14.70
C PRO A 140 17.97 -7.31 16.09
N GLU A 141 17.60 -8.18 17.03
CA GLU A 141 17.54 -7.82 18.44
C GLU A 141 18.86 -7.15 18.83
N SER A 142 18.76 -5.97 19.39
CA SER A 142 19.95 -5.28 19.87
C SER A 142 20.69 -6.20 20.84
N ASN A 143 21.99 -6.31 20.67
CA ASN A 143 22.87 -7.21 21.43
C ASN A 143 22.77 -7.00 22.96
N GLU A 144 22.13 -5.92 23.40
CA GLU A 144 21.87 -5.59 24.80
C GLU A 144 20.83 -6.51 25.45
N GLN A 145 19.86 -7.02 24.68
CA GLN A 145 18.88 -7.98 25.22
C GLN A 145 19.44 -9.40 25.34
N ARG A 146 20.46 -9.77 24.57
CA ARG A 146 21.16 -11.06 24.67
C ARG A 146 22.10 -11.14 25.87
N LEU A 147 22.60 -10.01 26.37
CA LEU A 147 23.48 -9.95 27.54
C LEU A 147 22.70 -9.88 28.86
N ALA A 148 21.40 -9.58 28.81
CA ALA A 148 20.52 -9.49 29.98
C ALA A 148 19.71 -10.78 30.26
N ALA A 149 19.81 -11.77 29.39
CA ALA A 149 19.22 -13.09 29.55
C ALA A 149 20.28 -14.13 29.88
#